data_f4b127b65564afd2cfc9b6a8f853c55a
#
_entry.id   f4b127b65564afd2cfc9b6a8f853c55a
#
_cell.length_a   1.000
_cell.length_b   1.000
_cell.length_c   1.000
_cell.angle_alpha   90.00
_cell.angle_beta   90.00
_cell.angle_gamma   90.00
#
_symmetry.space_group_name_H-M   'P 1'
#
loop_
_entity.id
_entity.type
_entity.pdbx_description
1 polymer ?
#
loop_
_entity_poly.entity_id
_entity_poly.type
_entity_poly.pdbx_seq_one_letter_code
_entity_poly.pdbx_strand_id
1 'polypeptide(L)'
;MGGYMSLITFSVELTDLFCGEANYSWCDRHKISLEAGASELAIVRAAKAALGISGCRCKREAWGETIALKPYGSLTIAFITPIH
;
A
#
# COMPACT_ATOMS: atom_id res chain seq x y z
N MET A 1 -13.90 0.74 30.23
CA MET A 1 -13.82 0.79 29.43
C MET A 1 -13.56 1.08 28.36
N GLY A 2 -13.71 0.98 28.05
CA GLY A 2 -13.67 0.98 26.67
C GLY A 2 -12.52 1.66 26.13
N GLY A 3 -11.68 1.02 25.61
CA GLY A 3 -10.55 1.59 24.98
C GLY A 3 -10.96 2.32 23.72
N TYR A 4 -10.32 3.43 23.46
CA TYR A 4 -10.41 4.03 22.16
C TYR A 4 -9.54 3.27 21.20
N MET A 5 -10.11 2.89 20.08
CA MET A 5 -9.32 2.37 18.99
C MET A 5 -8.96 3.54 18.10
N SER A 6 -7.68 3.91 18.15
CA SER A 6 -7.18 4.90 17.22
C SER A 6 -6.98 4.26 15.86
N LEU A 7 -7.49 4.90 14.83
CA LEU A 7 -7.31 4.45 13.45
C LEU A 7 -6.28 5.32 12.76
N ILE A 8 -5.46 4.67 11.96
CA ILE A 8 -4.55 5.36 11.04
C ILE A 8 -5.05 5.10 9.63
N THR A 9 -5.18 6.16 8.86
CA THR A 9 -5.58 6.07 7.46
C THR A 9 -4.35 6.11 6.57
N PHE A 10 -4.34 5.26 5.58
CA PHE A 10 -3.26 5.19 4.59
C PHE A 10 -3.82 5.49 3.21
N SER A 11 -3.07 6.24 2.43
CA SER A 11 -3.29 6.36 1.00
C SER A 11 -2.61 5.17 0.32
N VAL A 12 -3.33 4.50 -0.54
CA VAL A 12 -2.84 3.33 -1.26
C VAL A 12 -3.00 3.59 -2.75
N GLU A 13 -1.91 3.53 -3.49
CA GLU A 13 -1.89 3.78 -4.93
C GLU A 13 -1.26 2.63 -5.67
N LEU A 14 -1.79 2.33 -6.86
CA LEU A 14 -1.18 1.39 -7.79
C LEU A 14 -1.05 2.11 -9.12
N THR A 15 0.13 2.10 -9.70
CA THR A 15 0.40 2.74 -10.99
C THR A 15 1.34 1.87 -11.83
N ASP A 16 1.48 2.20 -13.09
CA ASP A 16 2.37 1.49 -13.98
C ASP A 16 3.84 1.88 -13.76
N LEU A 17 4.72 0.97 -14.14
CA LEU A 17 6.16 1.23 -14.18
C LEU A 17 6.59 1.48 -15.63
N PHE A 18 7.45 2.46 -15.81
CA PHE A 18 8.13 2.69 -17.08
C PHE A 18 9.59 2.99 -16.79
N CYS A 19 10.49 2.22 -17.40
CA CYS A 19 11.93 2.34 -17.15
C CYS A 19 12.29 2.24 -15.69
N GLY A 20 11.58 1.39 -14.94
CA GLY A 20 11.84 1.15 -13.52
C GLY A 20 11.26 2.18 -12.57
N GLU A 21 10.54 3.18 -13.07
CA GLU A 21 9.96 4.24 -12.26
C GLU A 21 8.45 4.30 -12.40
N ALA A 22 7.78 4.80 -11.37
CA ALA A 22 6.35 5.05 -11.42
C ALA A 22 6.03 6.04 -12.53
N ASN A 23 5.16 5.68 -13.45
CA ASN A 23 4.88 6.47 -14.64
C ASN A 23 3.57 7.25 -14.56
N TYR A 24 2.63 6.79 -13.78
CA TYR A 24 1.32 7.44 -13.60
C TYR A 24 0.55 7.66 -14.90
N SER A 25 0.71 6.79 -15.89
CA SER A 25 -0.16 6.82 -17.08
C SER A 25 -1.59 6.45 -16.69
N TRP A 26 -1.74 5.70 -15.60
CA TRP A 26 -2.99 5.46 -14.89
C TRP A 26 -2.67 5.32 -13.40
N CYS A 27 -3.65 5.51 -12.56
CA CYS A 27 -3.47 5.36 -11.13
C CYS A 27 -4.77 4.90 -10.48
N ASP A 28 -4.68 3.82 -9.73
CA ASP A 28 -5.78 3.32 -8.91
C ASP A 28 -5.50 3.73 -7.48
N ARG A 29 -6.39 4.52 -6.88
CA ARG A 29 -6.20 5.08 -5.54
C ARG A 29 -7.29 4.65 -4.61
N HIS A 30 -6.89 4.30 -3.39
CA HIS A 30 -7.81 3.93 -2.32
C HIS A 30 -7.30 4.50 -1.00
N LYS A 31 -8.18 4.52 -0.02
CA LYS A 31 -7.81 4.80 1.36
C LYS A 31 -8.20 3.60 2.19
N ILE A 32 -7.31 3.21 3.10
CA ILE A 32 -7.58 2.15 4.06
C ILE A 32 -7.34 2.70 5.46
N SER A 33 -8.06 2.16 6.43
CA SER A 33 -7.86 2.53 7.83
C SER A 33 -7.65 1.28 8.65
N LEU A 34 -6.65 1.32 9.52
CA LEU A 34 -6.31 0.21 10.41
C LEU A 34 -6.07 0.74 11.81
N GLU A 35 -6.11 -0.14 12.79
CA GLU A 35 -5.76 0.21 14.15
C GLU A 35 -4.31 0.70 14.22
N ALA A 36 -4.05 1.66 15.09
CA ALA A 36 -2.75 2.27 15.23
C ALA A 36 -1.62 1.28 15.53
N GLY A 37 -1.94 0.15 16.13
CA GLY A 37 -0.95 -0.88 16.44
C GLY A 37 -0.79 -1.96 15.37
N ALA A 38 -1.44 -1.81 14.22
CA ALA A 38 -1.39 -2.82 13.17
C ALA A 38 0.03 -3.08 12.70
N SER A 39 0.35 -4.35 12.48
CA SER A 39 1.67 -4.73 11.98
C SER A 39 1.84 -4.31 10.53
N GLU A 40 3.08 -4.20 10.09
CA GLU A 40 3.37 -3.90 8.68
C GLU A 40 2.74 -4.95 7.76
N LEU A 41 2.76 -6.21 8.17
CA LEU A 41 2.13 -7.27 7.39
C LEU A 41 0.63 -7.06 7.24
N ALA A 42 -0.05 -6.63 8.31
CA ALA A 42 -1.48 -6.34 8.25
C ALA A 42 -1.77 -5.16 7.32
N ILE A 43 -0.93 -4.13 7.36
CA ILE A 43 -1.04 -2.96 6.49
C ILE A 43 -0.89 -3.37 5.02
N VAL A 44 0.14 -4.17 4.72
CA VAL A 44 0.40 -4.64 3.36
C VAL A 44 -0.76 -5.50 2.86
N ARG A 45 -1.28 -6.40 3.69
CA ARG A 45 -2.42 -7.25 3.31
C ARG A 45 -3.66 -6.43 2.99
N ALA A 46 -3.98 -5.44 3.81
CA ALA A 46 -5.14 -4.58 3.60
C ALA A 46 -4.97 -3.76 2.32
N ALA A 47 -3.77 -3.24 2.08
CA ALA A 47 -3.47 -2.48 0.87
C ALA A 47 -3.61 -3.34 -0.38
N LYS A 48 -3.09 -4.55 -0.36
CA LYS A 48 -3.20 -5.48 -1.51
C LYS A 48 -4.66 -5.84 -1.78
N ALA A 49 -5.45 -6.03 -0.73
CA ALA A 49 -6.87 -6.30 -0.88
C ALA A 49 -7.59 -5.11 -1.53
N ALA A 50 -7.31 -3.90 -1.09
CA ALA A 50 -7.91 -2.68 -1.65
C ALA A 50 -7.54 -2.50 -3.13
N LEU A 51 -6.33 -2.88 -3.51
CA LEU A 51 -5.84 -2.75 -4.88
C LEU A 51 -6.20 -3.94 -5.77
N GLY A 52 -6.84 -4.97 -5.23
CA GLY A 52 -7.19 -6.16 -6.00
C GLY A 52 -6.01 -7.04 -6.36
N ILE A 53 -4.93 -6.97 -5.61
CA ILE A 53 -3.72 -7.76 -5.86
C ILE A 53 -3.40 -8.72 -4.72
N SER A 54 -4.41 -9.11 -3.94
CA SER A 54 -4.26 -10.14 -2.93
C SER A 54 -3.72 -11.43 -3.56
N GLY A 55 -2.77 -12.06 -2.92
CA GLY A 55 -2.15 -13.26 -3.45
C GLY A 55 -1.00 -13.01 -4.41
N CYS A 56 -0.81 -11.78 -4.89
CA CYS A 56 0.36 -11.45 -5.69
C CYS A 56 1.59 -11.32 -4.80
N ARG A 57 2.68 -11.94 -5.20
CA ARG A 57 3.95 -11.79 -4.51
C ARG A 57 4.58 -10.49 -4.95
N CYS A 58 5.08 -9.73 -3.98
CA CYS A 58 5.66 -8.42 -4.24
C CYS A 58 7.01 -8.28 -3.57
N LYS A 59 7.91 -7.57 -4.23
CA LYS A 59 9.11 -7.06 -3.57
C LYS A 59 8.69 -5.84 -2.76
N ARG A 60 9.11 -5.77 -1.49
CA ARG A 60 8.76 -4.68 -0.60
C ARG A 60 9.98 -3.83 -0.32
N GLU A 61 9.80 -2.52 -0.41
CA GLU A 61 10.83 -1.55 -0.07
C GLU A 61 10.22 -0.49 0.85
N ALA A 62 11.02 0.02 1.78
CA ALA A 62 10.62 1.10 2.66
C ALA A 62 11.29 2.40 2.21
N TRP A 63 10.48 3.42 1.97
CA TRP A 63 10.95 4.75 1.57
C TRP A 63 10.43 5.76 2.59
N GLY A 64 11.16 5.93 3.71
CA GLY A 64 10.66 6.74 4.82
C GLY A 64 9.41 6.10 5.42
N GLU A 65 8.31 6.82 5.46
CA GLU A 65 7.02 6.31 5.93
C GLU A 65 6.26 5.54 4.86
N THR A 66 6.69 5.61 3.62
CA THR A 66 6.00 4.95 2.50
C THR A 66 6.54 3.54 2.31
N ILE A 67 5.63 2.61 2.12
CA ILE A 67 5.96 1.23 1.73
C ILE A 67 5.69 1.12 0.24
N ALA A 68 6.70 0.70 -0.52
CA ALA A 68 6.56 0.45 -1.94
C ALA A 68 6.49 -1.06 -2.18
N LEU A 69 5.54 -1.49 -3.00
CA LEU A 69 5.36 -2.89 -3.38
C LEU A 69 5.49 -3.02 -4.89
N LYS A 70 6.37 -3.89 -5.33
CA LYS A 70 6.54 -4.20 -6.76
C LYS A 70 6.08 -5.63 -7.00
N PRO A 71 4.87 -5.85 -7.55
CA PRO A 71 4.41 -7.19 -7.87
C PRO A 71 5.33 -7.86 -8.89
N TYR A 72 5.71 -9.10 -8.60
CA TYR A 72 6.52 -9.87 -9.53
C TYR A 72 5.70 -10.23 -10.76
N GLY A 73 6.34 -10.14 -11.92
CA GLY A 73 5.68 -10.48 -13.19
C GLY A 73 4.73 -9.42 -13.71
N SER A 74 4.72 -8.23 -13.11
CA SER A 74 3.86 -7.13 -13.52
C SER A 74 4.68 -5.86 -13.61
N LEU A 75 4.33 -4.99 -14.55
CA LEU A 75 4.96 -3.67 -14.69
C LEU A 75 4.16 -2.64 -13.90
N THR A 76 4.02 -2.87 -12.61
CA THR A 76 3.27 -2.00 -11.70
C THR A 76 4.04 -1.78 -10.40
N ILE A 77 3.69 -0.70 -9.71
CA ILE A 77 4.21 -0.41 -8.38
C ILE A 77 3.08 0.16 -7.53
N ALA A 78 3.04 -0.26 -6.28
CA ALA A 78 2.08 0.24 -5.31
C ALA A 78 2.80 1.05 -4.23
N PHE A 79 2.15 2.10 -3.75
CA PHE A 79 2.64 2.91 -2.64
C PHE A 79 1.60 2.93 -1.53
N ILE A 80 2.06 2.74 -0.31
CA ILE A 80 1.24 2.80 0.90
C ILE A 80 1.84 3.89 1.77
N THR A 81 1.09 4.98 1.97
CA THR A 81 1.59 6.15 2.70
C THR A 81 0.61 6.54 3.79
N PRO A 82 1.05 6.66 5.06
CA PRO A 82 0.15 7.13 6.11
C PRO A 82 -0.26 8.58 5.85
N ILE A 83 -1.53 8.87 6.11
CA ILE A 83 -2.07 10.22 6.00
C ILE A 83 -2.13 10.79 7.42
N HIS A 84 -1.46 11.90 7.62
CA HIS A 84 -1.42 12.60 8.91
C HIS A 84 -2.43 13.72 9.00
#